data_0c30454435c7280d5fff8f5ba9e111e8
#
_entry.id   0c30454435c7280d5fff8f5ba9e111e8
#
_cell.length_a   1.000
_cell.length_b   1.000
_cell.length_c   1.000
_cell.angle_alpha   90.00
_cell.angle_beta   90.00
_cell.angle_gamma   90.00
#
_symmetry.space_group_name_H-M   'P 1'
#
loop_
_entity.id
_entity.type
_entity.pdbx_description
1 polymer ?
#
loop_
_entity_poly.entity_id
_entity_poly.type
_entity_poly.pdbx_seq_one_letter_code
_entity_poly.pdbx_strand_id
1 'polypeptide(L)'
;MFLLPPEKIHTFVFGMIKTLHLVPALGQLASSVFNYEDDILAQDLFGVHFPAPLGLAAGFDKNAAASDAWGPMGFGYAEMGTVTAAGQPGNPQPRLFRLPEDRALLNRMGFNNHGAGYAANNLRRRRGTTITGINIGKTKVVPPEEAVADYRTSARLVSALADYLVVNVSSPNTPGLRDLQAVESLRPILEGVQAVSEVPVLVKIAPDLSNEDIDAITDLALDLKLAGIIAVSYTHLTLP
;
A
#
# COMPACT_ATOMS: atom_id res chain seq x y z
N MET A 1 -26.61 -3.19 2.56
CA MET A 1 -25.26 -2.68 2.22
C MET A 1 -25.18 -2.03 0.84
N PHE A 2 -25.74 -2.62 -0.21
CA PHE A 2 -25.61 -2.09 -1.59
C PHE A 2 -26.38 -0.79 -1.88
N LEU A 3 -27.31 -0.39 -1.02
CA LEU A 3 -28.10 0.86 -1.16
C LEU A 3 -27.32 2.13 -0.76
N LEU A 4 -26.21 2.00 -0.05
CA LEU A 4 -25.42 3.15 0.38
C LEU A 4 -24.19 3.35 -0.54
N PRO A 5 -23.70 4.61 -0.67
CA PRO A 5 -22.49 4.90 -1.43
C PRO A 5 -21.31 4.04 -0.97
N PRO A 6 -20.49 3.48 -1.90
CA PRO A 6 -19.43 2.54 -1.57
C PRO A 6 -18.42 3.08 -0.55
N GLU A 7 -18.01 4.34 -0.67
CA GLU A 7 -17.04 4.96 0.22
C GLU A 7 -17.57 5.13 1.65
N LYS A 8 -18.88 5.40 1.81
CA LYS A 8 -19.52 5.45 3.14
C LYS A 8 -19.53 4.08 3.81
N ILE A 9 -19.82 3.01 3.05
CA ILE A 9 -19.77 1.64 3.57
C ILE A 9 -18.35 1.26 3.94
N HIS A 10 -17.35 1.59 3.11
CA HIS A 10 -15.94 1.38 3.43
C HIS A 10 -15.58 2.03 4.77
N THR A 11 -15.92 3.32 4.95
CA THR A 11 -15.65 4.05 6.19
C THR A 11 -16.31 3.41 7.41
N PHE A 12 -17.57 2.98 7.25
CA PHE A 12 -18.32 2.31 8.32
C PHE A 12 -17.69 0.97 8.71
N VAL A 13 -17.45 0.09 7.73
CA VAL A 13 -16.83 -1.23 7.95
C VAL A 13 -15.41 -1.09 8.52
N PHE A 14 -14.63 -0.15 8.00
CA PHE A 14 -13.31 0.14 8.52
C PHE A 14 -13.35 0.63 9.97
N GLY A 15 -14.34 1.45 10.32
CA GLY A 15 -14.60 1.85 11.70
C GLY A 15 -14.86 0.66 12.62
N MET A 16 -15.62 -0.34 12.16
CA MET A 16 -15.84 -1.58 12.91
C MET A 16 -14.55 -2.40 13.07
N ILE A 17 -13.76 -2.54 12.00
CA ILE A 17 -12.48 -3.26 12.04
C ILE A 17 -11.52 -2.63 13.05
N LYS A 18 -11.49 -1.31 13.14
CA LYS A 18 -10.68 -0.61 14.16
C LYS A 18 -11.06 -1.01 15.59
N THR A 19 -12.27 -1.47 15.86
CA THR A 19 -12.65 -1.95 17.19
C THR A 19 -11.94 -3.26 17.55
N LEU A 20 -11.59 -4.11 16.59
CA LEU A 20 -10.78 -5.31 16.80
C LEU A 20 -9.39 -4.96 17.34
N HIS A 21 -8.82 -3.87 16.81
CA HIS A 21 -7.55 -3.32 17.27
C HIS A 21 -7.61 -2.80 18.72
N LEU A 22 -8.76 -2.27 19.14
CA LEU A 22 -8.92 -1.65 20.46
C LEU A 22 -9.30 -2.63 21.57
N VAL A 23 -9.94 -3.77 21.22
CA VAL A 23 -10.49 -4.75 22.16
C VAL A 23 -9.82 -6.11 21.97
N PRO A 24 -8.81 -6.48 22.77
CA PRO A 24 -8.04 -7.71 22.58
C PRO A 24 -8.88 -8.98 22.52
N ALA A 25 -9.94 -9.08 23.31
CA ALA A 25 -10.84 -10.24 23.30
C ALA A 25 -11.54 -10.44 21.94
N LEU A 26 -11.91 -9.36 21.25
CA LEU A 26 -12.47 -9.43 19.90
C LEU A 26 -11.41 -9.86 18.88
N GLY A 27 -10.17 -9.39 19.03
CA GLY A 27 -9.05 -9.83 18.22
C GLY A 27 -8.79 -11.32 18.35
N GLN A 28 -8.78 -11.87 19.58
CA GLN A 28 -8.63 -13.32 19.83
C GLN A 28 -9.78 -14.14 19.23
N LEU A 29 -11.01 -13.66 19.35
CA LEU A 29 -12.16 -14.31 18.74
C LEU A 29 -12.06 -14.29 17.20
N ALA A 30 -11.65 -13.17 16.60
CA ALA A 30 -11.43 -13.09 15.16
C ALA A 30 -10.34 -14.07 14.71
N SER A 31 -9.20 -14.12 15.42
CA SER A 31 -8.13 -15.09 15.14
C SER A 31 -8.61 -16.54 15.17
N SER A 32 -9.43 -16.92 16.15
CA SER A 32 -9.93 -18.29 16.24
C SER A 32 -10.87 -18.70 15.09
N VAL A 33 -11.42 -17.72 14.37
CA VAL A 33 -12.33 -17.95 13.25
C VAL A 33 -11.64 -17.83 11.88
N PHE A 34 -10.72 -16.88 11.74
CA PHE A 34 -10.16 -16.51 10.45
C PHE A 34 -8.73 -16.97 10.23
N ASN A 35 -7.94 -17.24 11.28
CA ASN A 35 -6.58 -17.67 11.09
C ASN A 35 -6.53 -19.16 10.74
N TYR A 36 -5.76 -19.44 9.71
CA TYR A 36 -5.33 -20.78 9.36
C TYR A 36 -3.80 -20.78 9.38
N GLU A 37 -3.22 -21.61 10.24
CA GLU A 37 -1.78 -21.71 10.42
C GLU A 37 -1.31 -23.07 9.91
N ASP A 38 -0.35 -23.06 8.99
CA ASP A 38 0.32 -24.23 8.46
C ASP A 38 1.71 -23.81 7.99
N ASP A 39 2.76 -24.48 8.46
CA ASP A 39 4.15 -24.17 8.13
C ASP A 39 4.43 -24.19 6.63
N ILE A 40 3.66 -24.97 5.84
CA ILE A 40 3.78 -24.99 4.37
C ILE A 40 3.43 -23.65 3.71
N LEU A 41 2.67 -22.80 4.39
CA LEU A 41 2.26 -21.49 3.92
C LEU A 41 3.28 -20.39 4.24
N ALA A 42 4.18 -20.66 5.19
CA ALA A 42 5.18 -19.70 5.62
C ALA A 42 6.25 -19.49 4.55
N GLN A 43 6.72 -18.26 4.40
CA GLN A 43 7.75 -17.88 3.45
C GLN A 43 8.72 -16.87 4.06
N ASP A 44 10.00 -17.08 3.82
CA ASP A 44 11.05 -16.11 4.17
C ASP A 44 11.46 -15.34 2.91
N LEU A 45 11.11 -14.08 2.84
CA LEU A 45 11.36 -13.20 1.69
C LEU A 45 12.11 -11.96 2.17
N PHE A 46 13.17 -11.57 1.48
CA PHE A 46 13.98 -10.37 1.75
C PHE A 46 14.25 -10.11 3.24
N GLY A 47 14.47 -11.19 4.01
CA GLY A 47 14.77 -11.11 5.44
C GLY A 47 13.55 -10.95 6.38
N VAL A 48 12.35 -11.01 5.84
CA VAL A 48 11.09 -10.97 6.60
C VAL A 48 10.40 -12.33 6.55
N HIS A 49 9.96 -12.82 7.70
CA HIS A 49 9.19 -14.07 7.81
C HIS A 49 7.69 -13.80 7.65
N PHE A 50 7.10 -14.28 6.56
CA PHE A 50 5.66 -14.18 6.28
C PHE A 50 4.96 -15.47 6.71
N PRO A 51 4.08 -15.47 7.73
CA PRO A 51 3.42 -16.67 8.21
C PRO A 51 2.39 -17.26 7.24
N ALA A 52 1.88 -16.44 6.32
CA ALA A 52 0.93 -16.86 5.29
C ALA A 52 1.05 -15.98 4.03
N PRO A 53 0.76 -16.52 2.83
CA PRO A 53 0.92 -15.81 1.56
C PRO A 53 -0.20 -14.82 1.26
N LEU A 54 -1.33 -14.88 1.98
CA LEU A 54 -2.45 -13.96 1.79
C LEU A 54 -2.19 -12.67 2.55
N GLY A 55 -2.09 -11.55 1.83
CA GLY A 55 -1.90 -10.23 2.39
C GLY A 55 -3.01 -9.24 2.03
N LEU A 56 -3.21 -8.24 2.88
CA LEU A 56 -4.03 -7.09 2.54
C LEU A 56 -3.25 -6.15 1.62
N ALA A 57 -3.81 -5.84 0.45
CA ALA A 57 -3.20 -4.90 -0.48
C ALA A 57 -3.40 -3.44 -0.04
N ALA A 58 -2.47 -2.56 -0.42
CA ALA A 58 -2.60 -1.12 -0.23
C ALA A 58 -3.89 -0.55 -0.85
N GLY A 59 -4.45 0.46 -0.21
CA GLY A 59 -5.67 1.14 -0.65
C GLY A 59 -6.85 0.96 0.29
N PHE A 60 -6.85 -0.05 1.15
CA PHE A 60 -7.90 -0.26 2.14
C PHE A 60 -7.61 0.52 3.43
N ASP A 61 -6.51 0.23 4.13
CA ASP A 61 -6.04 1.02 5.28
C ASP A 61 -5.03 2.08 4.83
N LYS A 62 -5.54 3.24 4.41
CA LYS A 62 -4.72 4.31 3.82
C LYS A 62 -3.86 5.08 4.82
N ASN A 63 -4.04 4.86 6.11
CA ASN A 63 -3.40 5.65 7.17
C ASN A 63 -2.74 4.78 8.25
N ALA A 64 -2.62 3.48 8.02
CA ALA A 64 -2.15 2.51 9.01
C ALA A 64 -2.92 2.61 10.35
N ALA A 65 -4.25 2.80 10.26
CA ALA A 65 -5.07 3.08 11.42
C ALA A 65 -5.67 1.83 12.10
N ALA A 66 -5.48 0.65 11.49
CA ALA A 66 -5.95 -0.63 11.99
C ALA A 66 -4.88 -1.73 11.87
N SER A 67 -3.59 -1.37 11.97
CA SER A 67 -2.45 -2.26 11.76
C SER A 67 -2.53 -3.58 12.55
N ASP A 68 -3.03 -3.56 13.79
CA ASP A 68 -3.14 -4.74 14.64
C ASP A 68 -4.42 -5.58 14.38
N ALA A 69 -5.30 -5.13 13.48
CA ALA A 69 -6.52 -5.87 13.18
C ALA A 69 -6.35 -6.89 12.05
N TRP A 70 -5.36 -6.72 11.19
CA TRP A 70 -5.24 -7.50 9.96
C TRP A 70 -4.78 -8.94 10.20
N GLY A 71 -3.79 -9.17 11.09
CA GLY A 71 -3.39 -10.50 11.49
C GLY A 71 -4.57 -11.30 12.07
N PRO A 72 -5.29 -10.81 13.10
CA PRO A 72 -6.50 -11.45 13.61
C PRO A 72 -7.58 -11.73 12.56
N MET A 73 -7.61 -11.03 11.45
CA MET A 73 -8.52 -11.27 10.32
C MET A 73 -8.00 -12.31 9.31
N GLY A 74 -6.89 -12.99 9.60
CA GLY A 74 -6.35 -14.07 8.78
C GLY A 74 -5.35 -13.62 7.71
N PHE A 75 -4.93 -12.35 7.70
CA PHE A 75 -3.89 -11.89 6.78
C PHE A 75 -2.50 -12.17 7.36
N GLY A 76 -1.62 -12.81 6.61
CA GLY A 76 -0.23 -13.02 6.97
C GLY A 76 0.58 -11.71 7.02
N TYR A 77 0.15 -10.70 6.24
CA TYR A 77 0.72 -9.37 6.21
C TYR A 77 -0.29 -8.33 5.73
N ALA A 78 0.01 -7.05 5.95
CA ALA A 78 -0.81 -5.95 5.46
C ALA A 78 0.06 -4.85 4.85
N GLU A 79 -0.18 -4.52 3.58
CA GLU A 79 0.37 -3.34 2.94
C GLU A 79 -0.60 -2.18 3.13
N MET A 80 -0.19 -1.18 3.91
CA MET A 80 -1.01 -0.01 4.24
C MET A 80 -0.57 1.23 3.46
N GLY A 81 -1.50 2.12 3.21
CA GLY A 81 -1.27 3.30 2.35
C GLY A 81 -2.21 3.26 1.13
N THR A 82 -1.92 4.00 0.06
CA THR A 82 -0.72 4.81 -0.17
C THR A 82 -0.73 6.06 0.71
N VAL A 83 0.37 6.31 1.40
CA VAL A 83 0.60 7.58 2.10
C VAL A 83 1.49 8.50 1.27
N THR A 84 1.32 9.80 1.42
CA THR A 84 2.13 10.84 0.79
C THR A 84 2.84 11.67 1.87
N ALA A 85 3.88 12.40 1.55
CA ALA A 85 4.62 13.20 2.53
C ALA A 85 3.68 14.18 3.25
N ALA A 86 2.89 14.94 2.51
CA ALA A 86 1.80 15.73 3.04
C ALA A 86 0.44 15.01 2.87
N GLY A 87 -0.47 15.18 3.82
CA GLY A 87 -1.84 14.69 3.69
C GLY A 87 -2.59 15.34 2.53
N GLN A 88 -3.48 14.59 1.89
CA GLN A 88 -4.27 15.11 0.78
C GLN A 88 -5.67 14.50 0.73
N PRO A 89 -6.69 15.25 0.27
CA PRO A 89 -8.08 14.77 0.23
C PRO A 89 -8.35 13.73 -0.86
N GLY A 90 -7.44 13.59 -1.84
CA GLY A 90 -7.66 12.82 -3.06
C GLY A 90 -8.53 13.56 -4.08
N ASN A 91 -9.10 12.80 -5.02
CA ASN A 91 -9.96 13.36 -6.06
C ASN A 91 -11.36 13.70 -5.54
N PRO A 92 -12.13 14.59 -6.21
CA PRO A 92 -13.49 14.93 -5.82
C PRO A 92 -14.43 13.71 -5.80
N GLN A 93 -15.35 13.70 -4.86
CA GLN A 93 -16.43 12.70 -4.79
C GLN A 93 -17.58 13.05 -5.77
N PRO A 94 -18.31 12.01 -6.29
CA PRO A 94 -18.12 10.57 -6.08
C PRO A 94 -16.90 10.03 -6.82
N ARG A 95 -16.17 9.08 -6.20
CA ARG A 95 -14.90 8.56 -6.71
C ARG A 95 -14.71 7.05 -6.54
N LEU A 96 -15.75 6.37 -6.09
CA LEU A 96 -15.80 4.91 -5.96
C LEU A 96 -17.19 4.43 -6.40
N PHE A 97 -17.23 3.53 -7.38
CA PHE A 97 -18.44 3.04 -8.01
C PHE A 97 -18.45 1.51 -8.02
N ARG A 98 -19.64 0.93 -7.82
CA ARG A 98 -19.87 -0.50 -7.98
C ARG A 98 -20.38 -0.76 -9.39
N LEU A 99 -19.87 -1.83 -10.00
CA LEU A 99 -20.34 -2.41 -11.24
C LEU A 99 -20.88 -3.82 -10.92
N PRO A 100 -22.14 -3.96 -10.45
CA PRO A 100 -22.64 -5.22 -9.92
C PRO A 100 -22.70 -6.32 -10.98
N GLU A 101 -23.04 -6.00 -12.22
CA GLU A 101 -23.10 -6.94 -13.35
C GLU A 101 -21.74 -7.54 -13.66
N ASP A 102 -20.69 -6.74 -13.57
CA ASP A 102 -19.29 -7.15 -13.81
C ASP A 102 -18.61 -7.66 -12.54
N ARG A 103 -19.27 -7.64 -11.37
CA ARG A 103 -18.70 -7.94 -10.05
C ARG A 103 -17.44 -7.12 -9.77
N ALA A 104 -17.39 -5.87 -10.21
CA ALA A 104 -16.23 -5.01 -10.18
C ALA A 104 -16.45 -3.71 -9.41
N LEU A 105 -15.34 -3.04 -9.10
CA LEU A 105 -15.29 -1.71 -8.51
C LEU A 105 -14.46 -0.78 -9.42
N LEU A 106 -15.06 0.34 -9.81
CA LEU A 106 -14.34 1.41 -10.48
C LEU A 106 -13.98 2.49 -9.46
N ASN A 107 -12.74 2.96 -9.44
CA ASN A 107 -12.34 4.03 -8.54
C ASN A 107 -11.43 5.06 -9.21
N ARG A 108 -11.47 6.27 -8.66
CA ARG A 108 -10.57 7.39 -8.95
C ARG A 108 -10.15 8.10 -7.66
N MET A 109 -9.64 7.34 -6.68
CA MET A 109 -9.43 7.82 -5.30
C MET A 109 -8.37 8.94 -5.21
N GLY A 110 -7.24 8.85 -5.92
CA GLY A 110 -6.21 9.89 -5.94
C GLY A 110 -5.42 10.01 -4.65
N PHE A 111 -5.09 8.91 -4.01
CA PHE A 111 -4.29 8.81 -2.78
C PHE A 111 -4.80 9.68 -1.63
N ASN A 112 -6.10 9.63 -1.35
CA ASN A 112 -6.64 10.30 -0.16
C ASN A 112 -6.05 9.68 1.12
N ASN A 113 -5.30 10.48 1.86
CA ASN A 113 -4.62 10.07 3.09
C ASN A 113 -4.29 11.29 3.97
N HIS A 114 -3.90 11.05 5.22
CA HIS A 114 -3.59 12.10 6.20
C HIS A 114 -2.10 12.45 6.28
N GLY A 115 -1.28 11.89 5.40
CA GLY A 115 0.17 12.10 5.34
C GLY A 115 0.98 11.05 6.11
N ALA A 116 2.26 10.91 5.72
CA ALA A 116 3.16 9.93 6.29
C ALA A 116 3.39 10.15 7.80
N GLY A 117 3.40 11.39 8.26
CA GLY A 117 3.51 11.70 9.70
C GLY A 117 2.33 11.19 10.52
N TYR A 118 1.11 11.24 9.97
CA TYR A 118 -0.07 10.68 10.62
C TYR A 118 -0.01 9.14 10.67
N ALA A 119 0.37 8.51 9.57
CA ALA A 119 0.57 7.06 9.51
C ALA A 119 1.66 6.60 10.50
N ALA A 120 2.78 7.31 10.57
CA ALA A 120 3.85 7.04 11.54
C ALA A 120 3.34 7.10 12.98
N ASN A 121 2.48 8.07 13.32
CA ASN A 121 1.90 8.17 14.66
C ASN A 121 0.96 6.98 14.98
N ASN A 122 0.25 6.45 13.99
CA ASN A 122 -0.55 5.24 14.17
C ASN A 122 0.34 4.01 14.35
N LEU A 123 1.37 3.84 13.52
CA LEU A 123 2.32 2.72 13.58
C LEU A 123 3.07 2.66 14.92
N ARG A 124 3.46 3.80 15.52
CA ARG A 124 4.09 3.83 16.84
C ARG A 124 3.19 3.27 17.95
N ARG A 125 1.89 3.19 17.72
CA ARG A 125 0.92 2.62 18.68
C ARG A 125 0.64 1.15 18.42
N ARG A 126 1.19 0.58 17.34
CA ARG A 126 1.07 -0.84 16.99
C ARG A 126 1.60 -1.70 18.15
N ARG A 127 0.86 -2.76 18.48
CA ARG A 127 1.20 -3.74 19.53
C ARG A 127 1.27 -5.16 18.98
N GLY A 128 0.64 -5.40 17.82
CA GLY A 128 0.59 -6.70 17.16
C GLY A 128 1.87 -6.99 16.37
N THR A 129 1.99 -8.22 15.94
CA THR A 129 3.12 -8.78 15.20
C THR A 129 2.82 -8.94 13.70
N THR A 130 1.68 -8.47 13.22
CA THR A 130 1.32 -8.54 11.80
C THR A 130 2.38 -7.85 10.96
N ILE A 131 2.95 -8.56 9.99
CA ILE A 131 3.93 -8.00 9.05
C ILE A 131 3.31 -6.82 8.32
N THR A 132 4.00 -5.69 8.34
CA THR A 132 3.46 -4.40 7.92
C THR A 132 4.32 -3.79 6.82
N GLY A 133 3.77 -3.74 5.61
CA GLY A 133 4.32 -2.95 4.52
C GLY A 133 3.70 -1.55 4.48
N ILE A 134 4.49 -0.53 4.18
CA ILE A 134 3.99 0.82 3.95
C ILE A 134 4.24 1.23 2.50
N ASN A 135 3.12 1.48 1.82
CA ASN A 135 3.08 1.97 0.46
C ASN A 135 3.16 3.50 0.46
N ILE A 136 4.18 4.05 -0.18
CA ILE A 136 4.42 5.49 -0.29
C ILE A 136 4.26 5.96 -1.73
N GLY A 137 3.68 7.13 -1.92
CA GLY A 137 3.46 7.72 -3.22
C GLY A 137 3.73 9.23 -3.21
N LYS A 138 3.84 9.82 -4.41
CA LYS A 138 4.07 11.25 -4.59
C LYS A 138 2.84 12.06 -4.15
N THR A 139 3.06 13.11 -3.38
CA THR A 139 2.03 14.12 -3.07
C THR A 139 1.56 14.79 -4.37
N LYS A 140 0.24 14.94 -4.54
CA LYS A 140 -0.36 15.40 -5.81
C LYS A 140 0.14 16.78 -6.26
N VAL A 141 0.31 17.69 -5.32
CA VAL A 141 0.71 19.08 -5.59
C VAL A 141 2.22 19.25 -5.79
N VAL A 142 3.01 18.25 -5.45
CA VAL A 142 4.46 18.27 -5.64
C VAL A 142 4.77 18.03 -7.12
N PRO A 143 5.57 18.88 -7.76
CA PRO A 143 5.94 18.71 -9.15
C PRO A 143 6.88 17.51 -9.34
N PRO A 144 6.97 16.94 -10.57
CA PRO A 144 7.78 15.74 -10.83
C PRO A 144 9.26 15.87 -10.44
N GLU A 145 9.85 17.03 -10.65
CA GLU A 145 11.26 17.35 -10.33
C GLU A 145 11.56 17.31 -8.83
N GLU A 146 10.56 17.46 -7.98
CA GLU A 146 10.68 17.37 -6.52
C GLU A 146 10.25 16.01 -5.97
N ALA A 147 9.89 15.06 -6.84
CA ALA A 147 9.38 13.74 -6.43
C ALA A 147 10.35 13.00 -5.49
N VAL A 148 11.64 13.03 -5.78
CA VAL A 148 12.67 12.37 -4.94
C VAL A 148 12.63 12.85 -3.50
N ALA A 149 12.53 14.17 -3.29
CA ALA A 149 12.48 14.77 -1.95
C ALA A 149 11.19 14.38 -1.22
N ASP A 150 10.07 14.33 -1.93
CA ASP A 150 8.75 13.97 -1.39
C ASP A 150 8.71 12.49 -0.95
N TYR A 151 9.18 11.55 -1.81
CA TYR A 151 9.29 10.12 -1.45
C TYR A 151 10.25 9.90 -0.27
N ARG A 152 11.41 10.57 -0.26
CA ARG A 152 12.37 10.50 0.86
C ARG A 152 11.76 10.98 2.16
N THR A 153 10.95 12.03 2.13
CA THR A 153 10.27 12.56 3.32
C THR A 153 9.31 11.52 3.88
N SER A 154 8.50 10.87 3.03
CA SER A 154 7.62 9.79 3.44
C SER A 154 8.41 8.62 4.04
N ALA A 155 9.46 8.16 3.33
CA ALA A 155 10.30 7.03 3.76
C ALA A 155 10.93 7.25 5.13
N ARG A 156 11.54 8.42 5.38
CA ARG A 156 12.13 8.76 6.69
C ARG A 156 11.16 8.68 7.85
N LEU A 157 9.90 9.00 7.62
CA LEU A 157 8.88 9.02 8.67
C LEU A 157 8.37 7.64 9.03
N VAL A 158 8.40 6.68 8.09
CA VAL A 158 7.73 5.39 8.27
C VAL A 158 8.65 4.16 8.21
N SER A 159 9.87 4.26 7.66
CA SER A 159 10.73 3.08 7.45
C SER A 159 11.04 2.32 8.73
N ALA A 160 11.49 2.99 9.79
CA ALA A 160 11.79 2.36 11.08
C ALA A 160 10.56 1.77 11.82
N LEU A 161 9.35 1.96 11.27
CA LEU A 161 8.08 1.51 11.85
C LEU A 161 7.40 0.43 11.01
N ALA A 162 7.98 0.09 9.87
CA ALA A 162 7.48 -0.89 8.91
C ALA A 162 8.44 -2.08 8.82
N ASP A 163 7.96 -3.20 8.30
CA ASP A 163 8.77 -4.37 8.00
C ASP A 163 9.31 -4.31 6.55
N TYR A 164 8.67 -3.55 5.66
CA TYR A 164 9.13 -3.20 4.32
C TYR A 164 8.47 -1.95 3.78
N LEU A 165 9.06 -1.32 2.76
CA LEU A 165 8.51 -0.18 2.04
C LEU A 165 8.16 -0.53 0.61
N VAL A 166 7.11 0.09 0.07
CA VAL A 166 6.72 -0.02 -1.33
C VAL A 166 6.65 1.37 -1.97
N VAL A 167 7.52 1.62 -2.94
CA VAL A 167 7.50 2.83 -3.77
C VAL A 167 6.45 2.67 -4.87
N ASN A 168 5.36 3.41 -4.76
CA ASN A 168 4.21 3.29 -5.66
C ASN A 168 4.24 4.36 -6.76
N VAL A 169 4.49 3.93 -7.98
CA VAL A 169 4.45 4.74 -9.20
C VAL A 169 3.35 4.30 -10.18
N SER A 170 2.45 3.40 -9.74
CA SER A 170 1.50 2.70 -10.61
C SER A 170 0.13 3.38 -10.76
N SER A 171 -0.24 4.35 -9.91
CA SER A 171 -1.60 4.87 -9.88
C SER A 171 -1.92 5.75 -11.10
N PRO A 172 -3.00 5.44 -11.85
CA PRO A 172 -3.47 6.29 -12.94
C PRO A 172 -4.25 7.52 -12.42
N ASN A 173 -4.57 7.56 -11.14
CA ASN A 173 -5.46 8.56 -10.53
C ASN A 173 -4.71 9.80 -10.00
N THR A 174 -3.40 9.84 -10.18
CA THR A 174 -2.54 10.98 -9.82
C THR A 174 -1.83 11.44 -11.11
N PRO A 175 -2.09 12.66 -11.58
CA PRO A 175 -1.50 13.18 -12.82
C PRO A 175 0.04 13.08 -12.80
N GLY A 176 0.63 12.63 -13.91
CA GLY A 176 2.08 12.52 -14.09
C GLY A 176 2.77 11.45 -13.23
N LEU A 177 2.04 10.69 -12.41
CA LEU A 177 2.67 9.67 -11.56
C LEU A 177 3.22 8.51 -12.37
N ARG A 178 2.49 8.07 -13.40
CA ARG A 178 2.93 6.96 -14.25
C ARG A 178 4.15 7.31 -15.10
N ASP A 179 4.37 8.60 -15.39
CA ASP A 179 5.55 9.06 -16.10
C ASP A 179 6.84 8.83 -15.28
N LEU A 180 6.70 8.67 -13.96
CA LEU A 180 7.80 8.33 -13.06
C LEU A 180 8.22 6.84 -13.15
N GLN A 181 7.53 6.01 -13.94
CA GLN A 181 7.92 4.61 -14.19
C GLN A 181 9.05 4.51 -15.21
N ALA A 182 9.31 5.55 -16.03
CA ALA A 182 10.50 5.60 -16.86
C ALA A 182 11.76 5.51 -16.00
N VAL A 183 12.71 4.67 -16.41
CA VAL A 183 13.92 4.33 -15.62
C VAL A 183 14.70 5.57 -15.18
N GLU A 184 14.79 6.58 -16.02
CA GLU A 184 15.49 7.84 -15.76
C GLU A 184 14.87 8.60 -14.59
N SER A 185 13.54 8.55 -14.46
CA SER A 185 12.80 9.20 -13.39
C SER A 185 12.72 8.31 -12.14
N LEU A 186 12.63 6.99 -12.33
CA LEU A 186 12.43 6.02 -11.26
C LEU A 186 13.71 5.78 -10.46
N ARG A 187 14.86 5.68 -11.11
CA ARG A 187 16.17 5.42 -10.45
C ARG A 187 16.45 6.41 -9.32
N PRO A 188 16.42 7.74 -9.52
CA PRO A 188 16.70 8.69 -8.43
C PRO A 188 15.73 8.58 -7.26
N ILE A 189 14.45 8.22 -7.52
CA ILE A 189 13.45 8.03 -6.49
C ILE A 189 13.81 6.82 -5.63
N LEU A 190 14.11 5.67 -6.27
CA LEU A 190 14.46 4.43 -5.57
C LEU A 190 15.75 4.57 -4.75
N GLU A 191 16.81 5.12 -5.35
CA GLU A 191 18.07 5.42 -4.65
C GLU A 191 17.84 6.37 -3.48
N GLY A 192 17.03 7.41 -3.69
CA GLY A 192 16.69 8.37 -2.65
C GLY A 192 15.92 7.76 -1.49
N VAL A 193 15.03 6.80 -1.75
CA VAL A 193 14.29 6.07 -0.70
C VAL A 193 15.23 5.08 0.01
N GLN A 194 16.02 4.29 -0.74
CA GLN A 194 16.97 3.34 -0.14
C GLN A 194 18.00 4.02 0.77
N ALA A 195 18.46 5.22 0.40
CA ALA A 195 19.43 5.98 1.20
C ALA A 195 18.90 6.40 2.60
N VAL A 196 17.59 6.31 2.82
CA VAL A 196 16.95 6.70 4.09
C VAL A 196 16.09 5.59 4.69
N SER A 197 15.97 4.44 4.02
CA SER A 197 15.20 3.30 4.48
C SER A 197 16.06 2.39 5.36
N GLU A 198 15.49 1.94 6.48
CA GLU A 198 16.08 0.93 7.37
C GLU A 198 15.57 -0.48 7.05
N VAL A 199 14.64 -0.60 6.11
CA VAL A 199 13.94 -1.85 5.76
C VAL A 199 13.97 -2.09 4.25
N PRO A 200 13.70 -3.33 3.80
CA PRO A 200 13.64 -3.67 2.38
C PRO A 200 12.69 -2.77 1.59
N VAL A 201 13.11 -2.40 0.38
CA VAL A 201 12.35 -1.53 -0.53
C VAL A 201 11.90 -2.31 -1.75
N LEU A 202 10.59 -2.27 -2.05
CA LEU A 202 9.98 -2.78 -3.26
C LEU A 202 9.49 -1.63 -4.13
N VAL A 203 9.31 -1.90 -5.41
CA VAL A 203 8.66 -0.97 -6.35
C VAL A 203 7.32 -1.52 -6.83
N LYS A 204 6.28 -0.68 -6.87
CA LYS A 204 4.96 -1.05 -7.39
C LYS A 204 4.69 -0.32 -8.70
N ILE A 205 4.55 -1.10 -9.77
CA ILE A 205 4.37 -0.66 -11.15
C ILE A 205 2.96 -0.95 -11.67
N ALA A 206 2.56 -0.29 -12.74
CA ALA A 206 1.30 -0.57 -13.43
C ALA A 206 1.37 -1.91 -14.18
N PRO A 207 0.26 -2.67 -14.24
CA PRO A 207 0.26 -3.98 -14.90
C PRO A 207 0.17 -3.91 -16.43
N ASP A 208 -0.06 -2.74 -16.98
CA ASP A 208 -0.30 -2.46 -18.41
C ASP A 208 0.89 -1.75 -19.08
N LEU A 209 2.10 -1.94 -18.56
CA LEU A 209 3.34 -1.49 -19.18
C LEU A 209 3.70 -2.35 -20.41
N SER A 210 4.50 -1.79 -21.32
CA SER A 210 5.12 -2.56 -22.39
C SER A 210 6.11 -3.59 -21.85
N ASN A 211 6.41 -4.63 -22.62
CA ASN A 211 7.42 -5.62 -22.22
C ASN A 211 8.79 -4.95 -22.06
N GLU A 212 9.13 -4.01 -22.95
CA GLU A 212 10.37 -3.24 -22.90
C GLU A 212 10.50 -2.44 -21.60
N ASP A 213 9.41 -1.81 -21.14
CA ASP A 213 9.40 -1.08 -19.87
C ASP A 213 9.53 -2.02 -18.66
N ILE A 214 8.85 -3.19 -18.72
CA ILE A 214 8.94 -4.21 -17.68
C ILE A 214 10.37 -4.73 -17.56
N ASP A 215 11.03 -5.04 -18.68
CA ASP A 215 12.41 -5.50 -18.72
C ASP A 215 13.35 -4.42 -18.16
N ALA A 216 13.22 -3.18 -18.59
CA ALA A 216 14.02 -2.06 -18.11
C ALA A 216 13.85 -1.81 -16.60
N ILE A 217 12.64 -1.90 -16.07
CA ILE A 217 12.38 -1.78 -14.61
C ILE A 217 12.94 -2.99 -13.86
N THR A 218 12.86 -4.18 -14.45
CA THR A 218 13.43 -5.39 -13.85
C THR A 218 14.95 -5.28 -13.74
N ASP A 219 15.63 -4.85 -14.79
CA ASP A 219 17.07 -4.59 -14.79
C ASP A 219 17.44 -3.53 -13.74
N LEU A 220 16.67 -2.45 -13.65
CA LEU A 220 16.85 -1.43 -12.62
C LEU A 220 16.69 -2.00 -11.20
N ALA A 221 15.67 -2.84 -10.98
CA ALA A 221 15.42 -3.46 -9.68
C ALA A 221 16.57 -4.40 -9.26
N LEU A 222 17.13 -5.15 -10.21
CA LEU A 222 18.30 -6.00 -9.99
C LEU A 222 19.55 -5.18 -9.69
N ASP A 223 19.81 -4.13 -10.46
CA ASP A 223 20.95 -3.22 -10.29
C ASP A 223 20.94 -2.54 -8.91
N LEU A 224 19.79 -2.04 -8.48
CA LEU A 224 19.59 -1.41 -7.19
C LEU A 224 19.38 -2.41 -6.04
N LYS A 225 19.35 -3.72 -6.33
CA LYS A 225 19.10 -4.78 -5.35
C LYS A 225 17.82 -4.52 -4.54
N LEU A 226 16.75 -4.16 -5.22
CA LEU A 226 15.44 -4.02 -4.58
C LEU A 226 14.97 -5.37 -4.04
N ALA A 227 14.14 -5.33 -3.00
CA ALA A 227 13.56 -6.53 -2.40
C ALA A 227 12.55 -7.22 -3.33
N GLY A 228 11.97 -6.49 -4.29
CA GLY A 228 11.05 -7.06 -5.28
C GLY A 228 10.26 -6.02 -6.07
N ILE A 229 9.43 -6.53 -6.98
CA ILE A 229 8.52 -5.77 -7.82
C ILE A 229 7.09 -6.23 -7.54
N ILE A 230 6.15 -5.29 -7.37
CA ILE A 230 4.72 -5.55 -7.30
C ILE A 230 4.09 -5.09 -8.61
N ALA A 231 3.62 -6.04 -9.42
CA ALA A 231 3.12 -5.80 -10.78
C ALA A 231 1.59 -5.88 -10.88
N VAL A 232 0.87 -5.52 -9.81
CA VAL A 232 -0.61 -5.48 -9.79
C VAL A 232 -1.07 -4.25 -9.05
N SER A 233 -1.94 -3.45 -9.69
CA SER A 233 -2.62 -2.35 -9.02
C SER A 233 -4.07 -2.71 -8.70
N TYR A 234 -4.84 -3.09 -9.72
CA TYR A 234 -6.24 -3.53 -9.65
C TYR A 234 -6.52 -4.47 -10.81
N THR A 235 -7.53 -5.33 -10.69
CA THR A 235 -8.10 -5.96 -11.87
C THR A 235 -8.77 -4.87 -12.68
N HIS A 236 -8.14 -4.42 -13.75
CA HIS A 236 -8.79 -3.58 -14.74
C HIS A 236 -9.64 -4.48 -15.60
N LEU A 237 -10.96 -4.29 -15.55
CA LEU A 237 -11.75 -4.62 -16.72
C LEU A 237 -11.30 -3.62 -17.79
N THR A 238 -10.49 -4.09 -18.72
CA THR A 238 -10.35 -3.40 -20.00
C THR A 238 -11.74 -3.42 -20.62
N LEU A 239 -12.42 -2.29 -20.57
CA LEU A 239 -13.60 -2.11 -21.39
C LEU A 239 -13.14 -2.22 -22.84
N PRO A 240 -13.82 -3.01 -23.68
CA PRO A 240 -13.54 -3.10 -25.09
C PRO A 240 -13.68 -1.75 -25.78
#